data_6868839c4b5187f158d7196c58444bc6
#
_entry.id   6868839c4b5187f158d7196c58444bc6
#
_cell.length_a   1.000
_cell.length_b   1.000
_cell.length_c   1.000
_cell.angle_alpha   90.00
_cell.angle_beta   90.00
_cell.angle_gamma   90.00
#
_symmetry.space_group_name_H-M   'P 1'
#
loop_
_entity.id
_entity.type
_entity.pdbx_description
1 polymer ?
#
loop_
_entity_poly.entity_id
_entity_poly.type
_entity_poly.pdbx_seq_one_letter_code
_entity_poly.pdbx_strand_id
1 'polypeptide(L)'
;METTANNESRLEKSLSEGYEFKMGKYISAGFDIFKKEPWLLMGFLVVNIVISMVASSITSVLSAVVSVPLGVGFFIFANKVSTGRNAQFADFFGGFKSFIPLMLNYLVIVLLALLVFSPGIIYFFVSVDFFSEIANEGNQIEIMTKLMALLITLPAVIILFFVSLLVWLYFGVSFILSQQLIVFNGLDFWSSIKTSMKLVSKKWFSFFGFLIVIGLINILGMLCLFFGLLVTVPATICAIYAAYEDIAGTSVSAIDSELSSTILDA
;
A
#
# COMPACT_ATOMS: atom_id res chain seq x y z
N MET A 1 -25.94 11.72 -11.06
CA MET A 1 -26.37 12.05 -9.69
C MET A 1 -26.78 10.81 -8.87
N GLU A 2 -27.48 9.86 -9.42
CA GLU A 2 -27.95 8.63 -8.68
C GLU A 2 -26.81 7.70 -8.22
N THR A 3 -25.75 7.55 -9.02
CA THR A 3 -24.58 6.71 -8.69
C THR A 3 -23.75 7.27 -7.54
N THR A 4 -23.62 8.59 -7.41
CA THR A 4 -22.88 9.24 -6.31
C THR A 4 -23.59 9.08 -4.98
N ALA A 5 -24.90 9.33 -4.95
CA ALA A 5 -25.72 9.17 -3.75
C ALA A 5 -25.74 7.69 -3.26
N ASN A 6 -25.71 6.75 -4.20
CA ASN A 6 -25.70 5.30 -3.87
C ASN A 6 -24.35 4.84 -3.29
N ASN A 7 -23.23 5.46 -3.68
CA ASN A 7 -21.89 5.08 -3.21
C ASN A 7 -21.51 5.77 -1.89
N GLU A 8 -21.93 7.02 -1.67
CA GLU A 8 -21.84 7.64 -0.35
C GLU A 8 -22.65 6.84 0.66
N SER A 9 -23.84 6.38 0.29
CA SER A 9 -24.68 5.50 1.12
C SER A 9 -24.00 4.16 1.43
N ARG A 10 -23.20 3.59 0.50
CA ARG A 10 -22.50 2.30 0.72
C ARG A 10 -21.34 2.48 1.70
N LEU A 11 -20.52 3.53 1.55
CA LEU A 11 -19.45 3.83 2.49
C LEU A 11 -20.00 4.05 3.89
N GLU A 12 -21.03 4.89 4.03
CA GLU A 12 -21.68 5.18 5.30
C GLU A 12 -22.31 3.93 5.93
N LYS A 13 -22.96 3.10 5.12
CA LYS A 13 -23.53 1.83 5.57
C LYS A 13 -22.46 0.87 6.08
N SER A 14 -21.33 0.75 5.37
CA SER A 14 -20.21 -0.08 5.83
C SER A 14 -19.57 0.45 7.10
N LEU A 15 -19.59 1.78 7.30
CA LEU A 15 -19.08 2.41 8.52
C LEU A 15 -20.05 2.25 9.71
N SER A 16 -21.37 2.28 9.49
CA SER A 16 -22.37 2.15 10.56
C SER A 16 -22.70 0.69 10.88
N GLU A 17 -23.20 -0.04 9.90
CA GLU A 17 -23.71 -1.41 10.07
C GLU A 17 -22.62 -2.48 9.96
N GLY A 18 -21.48 -2.17 9.31
CA GLY A 18 -20.45 -3.14 8.97
C GLY A 18 -20.70 -3.80 7.61
N TYR A 19 -19.86 -4.79 7.29
CA TYR A 19 -19.91 -5.50 6.01
C TYR A 19 -19.42 -6.93 6.15
N GLU A 20 -19.80 -7.79 5.20
CA GLU A 20 -19.26 -9.14 5.07
C GLU A 20 -18.01 -9.14 4.20
N PHE A 21 -16.92 -9.73 4.69
CA PHE A 21 -15.67 -9.82 3.93
C PHE A 21 -15.60 -11.10 3.11
N LYS A 22 -15.62 -11.00 1.79
CA LYS A 22 -15.74 -12.13 0.84
C LYS A 22 -14.42 -12.40 0.11
N MET A 23 -13.39 -12.85 0.85
CA MET A 23 -12.01 -13.02 0.34
C MET A 23 -11.97 -13.76 -1.02
N GLY A 24 -12.61 -14.93 -1.14
CA GLY A 24 -12.58 -15.73 -2.36
C GLY A 24 -13.18 -14.99 -3.56
N LYS A 25 -14.29 -14.24 -3.34
CA LYS A 25 -14.91 -13.39 -4.37
C LYS A 25 -13.94 -12.31 -4.84
N TYR A 26 -13.22 -11.66 -3.93
CA TYR A 26 -12.29 -10.57 -4.29
C TYR A 26 -11.10 -11.09 -5.10
N ILE A 27 -10.54 -12.23 -4.72
CA ILE A 27 -9.45 -12.86 -5.48
C ILE A 27 -9.94 -13.25 -6.88
N SER A 28 -11.08 -13.94 -6.99
CA SER A 28 -11.66 -14.31 -8.29
C SER A 28 -11.91 -13.08 -9.16
N ALA A 29 -12.56 -12.05 -8.60
CA ALA A 29 -12.84 -10.81 -9.33
C ALA A 29 -11.55 -10.11 -9.80
N GLY A 30 -10.47 -10.14 -9.01
CA GLY A 30 -9.18 -9.59 -9.39
C GLY A 30 -8.60 -10.29 -10.63
N PHE A 31 -8.62 -11.62 -10.65
CA PHE A 31 -8.20 -12.37 -11.83
C PHE A 31 -9.14 -12.18 -13.03
N ASP A 32 -10.44 -12.01 -12.81
CA ASP A 32 -11.38 -11.76 -13.89
C ASP A 32 -11.21 -10.37 -14.51
N ILE A 33 -10.89 -9.35 -13.71
CA ILE A 33 -10.50 -8.01 -14.20
C ILE A 33 -9.20 -8.13 -15.00
N PHE A 34 -8.17 -8.82 -14.45
CA PHE A 34 -6.90 -9.02 -15.14
C PHE A 34 -7.05 -9.69 -16.50
N LYS A 35 -7.89 -10.74 -16.61
CA LYS A 35 -8.11 -11.48 -17.87
C LYS A 35 -8.73 -10.64 -18.97
N LYS A 36 -9.44 -9.55 -18.65
CA LYS A 36 -10.04 -8.67 -19.67
C LYS A 36 -8.99 -7.87 -20.41
N GLU A 37 -7.95 -7.37 -19.73
CA GLU A 37 -6.92 -6.52 -20.30
C GLU A 37 -5.50 -6.90 -19.82
N PRO A 38 -5.06 -8.16 -20.03
CA PRO A 38 -3.82 -8.66 -19.45
C PRO A 38 -2.59 -7.93 -19.98
N TRP A 39 -2.56 -7.63 -21.28
CA TRP A 39 -1.40 -7.00 -21.92
C TRP A 39 -1.17 -5.56 -21.44
N LEU A 40 -2.23 -4.80 -21.25
CA LEU A 40 -2.12 -3.43 -20.73
C LEU A 40 -1.65 -3.43 -19.28
N LEU A 41 -2.19 -4.32 -18.43
CA LEU A 41 -1.80 -4.44 -17.04
C LEU A 41 -0.34 -4.91 -16.88
N MET A 42 0.08 -5.93 -17.63
CA MET A 42 1.47 -6.39 -17.60
C MET A 42 2.43 -5.34 -18.17
N GLY A 43 2.07 -4.72 -19.30
CA GLY A 43 2.89 -3.68 -19.93
C GLY A 43 3.08 -2.48 -19.00
N PHE A 44 2.02 -2.06 -18.32
CA PHE A 44 2.14 -0.98 -17.34
C PHE A 44 2.98 -1.37 -16.11
N LEU A 45 2.90 -2.62 -15.64
CA LEU A 45 3.77 -3.08 -14.56
C LEU A 45 5.26 -2.96 -14.96
N VAL A 46 5.61 -3.37 -16.19
CA VAL A 46 6.99 -3.22 -16.70
C VAL A 46 7.39 -1.76 -16.78
N VAL A 47 6.54 -0.89 -17.31
CA VAL A 47 6.79 0.56 -17.39
C VAL A 47 6.95 1.15 -15.99
N ASN A 48 6.11 0.77 -15.04
CA ASN A 48 6.20 1.22 -13.64
C ASN A 48 7.55 0.82 -13.02
N ILE A 49 7.99 -0.43 -13.23
CA ILE A 49 9.30 -0.91 -12.75
C ILE A 49 10.44 -0.08 -13.35
N VAL A 50 10.44 0.14 -14.68
CA VAL A 50 11.49 0.91 -15.36
C VAL A 50 11.52 2.35 -14.85
N ILE A 51 10.37 3.02 -14.76
CA ILE A 51 10.29 4.39 -14.24
C ILE A 51 10.80 4.45 -12.80
N SER A 52 10.40 3.50 -11.95
CA SER A 52 10.84 3.43 -10.55
C SER A 52 12.35 3.17 -10.43
N MET A 53 12.92 2.34 -11.30
CA MET A 53 14.38 2.09 -11.35
C MET A 53 15.14 3.34 -11.78
N VAL A 54 14.69 4.04 -12.82
CA VAL A 54 15.30 5.29 -13.27
C VAL A 54 15.17 6.37 -12.19
N ALA A 55 14.01 6.52 -11.59
CA ALA A 55 13.82 7.49 -10.51
C ALA A 55 14.69 7.18 -9.28
N SER A 56 14.83 5.91 -8.91
CA SER A 56 15.66 5.49 -7.77
C SER A 56 17.15 5.68 -8.00
N SER A 57 17.61 5.64 -9.28
CA SER A 57 19.00 5.94 -9.62
C SER A 57 19.36 7.41 -9.41
N ILE A 58 18.37 8.31 -9.39
CA ILE A 58 18.57 9.73 -9.10
C ILE A 58 18.45 9.97 -7.59
N THR A 59 17.30 9.65 -7.00
CA THR A 59 17.09 9.66 -5.55
C THR A 59 15.95 8.72 -5.15
N SER A 60 16.05 8.12 -3.95
CA SER A 60 14.95 7.32 -3.37
C SER A 60 13.66 8.13 -3.16
N VAL A 61 13.80 9.43 -2.88
CA VAL A 61 12.66 10.35 -2.73
C VAL A 61 11.91 10.50 -4.06
N LEU A 62 12.63 10.68 -5.18
CA LEU A 62 12.00 10.79 -6.49
C LEU A 62 11.27 9.51 -6.88
N SER A 63 11.85 8.35 -6.57
CA SER A 63 11.19 7.06 -6.77
C SER A 63 9.84 6.98 -6.04
N ALA A 64 9.81 7.38 -4.76
CA ALA A 64 8.58 7.40 -3.97
C ALA A 64 7.53 8.36 -4.54
N VAL A 65 7.96 9.57 -4.93
CA VAL A 65 7.09 10.61 -5.52
C VAL A 65 6.39 10.12 -6.79
N VAL A 66 7.07 9.31 -7.59
CA VAL A 66 6.52 8.80 -8.86
C VAL A 66 5.73 7.51 -8.65
N SER A 67 6.22 6.61 -7.79
CA SER A 67 5.62 5.28 -7.60
C SER A 67 4.22 5.33 -6.96
N VAL A 68 3.97 6.29 -6.06
CA VAL A 68 2.68 6.39 -5.36
C VAL A 68 1.53 6.71 -6.32
N PRO A 69 1.59 7.76 -7.17
CA PRO A 69 0.53 8.01 -8.17
C PRO A 69 0.40 6.90 -9.21
N LEU A 70 1.52 6.29 -9.64
CA LEU A 70 1.49 5.17 -10.59
C LEU A 70 0.85 3.93 -9.97
N GLY A 71 1.12 3.64 -8.69
CA GLY A 71 0.48 2.54 -7.97
C GLY A 71 -1.04 2.68 -7.93
N VAL A 72 -1.54 3.89 -7.69
CA VAL A 72 -2.97 4.20 -7.73
C VAL A 72 -3.54 4.08 -9.14
N GLY A 73 -2.75 4.31 -10.18
CA GLY A 73 -3.13 4.11 -11.58
C GLY A 73 -3.68 2.72 -11.88
N PHE A 74 -3.14 1.68 -11.23
CA PHE A 74 -3.69 0.32 -11.35
C PHE A 74 -5.15 0.23 -10.86
N PHE A 75 -5.48 0.90 -9.76
CA PHE A 75 -6.85 0.90 -9.22
C PHE A 75 -7.81 1.65 -10.14
N ILE A 76 -7.38 2.80 -10.72
CA ILE A 76 -8.15 3.57 -11.69
C ILE A 76 -8.43 2.72 -12.95
N PHE A 77 -7.41 2.05 -13.46
CA PHE A 77 -7.54 1.15 -14.61
C PHE A 77 -8.49 -0.03 -14.29
N ALA A 78 -8.30 -0.69 -13.14
CA ALA A 78 -9.16 -1.78 -12.68
C ALA A 78 -10.63 -1.33 -12.57
N ASN A 79 -10.89 -0.12 -12.09
CA ASN A 79 -12.22 0.46 -12.04
C ASN A 79 -12.85 0.58 -13.43
N LYS A 80 -12.13 1.11 -14.41
CA LYS A 80 -12.63 1.23 -15.79
C LYS A 80 -12.94 -0.13 -16.41
N VAL A 81 -12.04 -1.08 -16.26
CA VAL A 81 -12.22 -2.45 -16.76
C VAL A 81 -13.40 -3.15 -16.09
N SER A 82 -13.55 -3.02 -14.77
CA SER A 82 -14.65 -3.66 -14.01
C SER A 82 -16.02 -3.12 -14.40
N THR A 83 -16.11 -1.80 -14.65
CA THR A 83 -17.34 -1.11 -15.04
C THR A 83 -17.65 -1.16 -16.55
N GLY A 84 -16.83 -1.89 -17.34
CA GLY A 84 -17.01 -2.02 -18.80
C GLY A 84 -16.74 -0.75 -19.59
N ARG A 85 -16.06 0.24 -19.00
CA ARG A 85 -15.64 1.46 -19.69
C ARG A 85 -14.38 1.19 -20.51
N ASN A 86 -14.18 1.97 -21.58
CA ASN A 86 -12.97 1.87 -22.40
C ASN A 86 -11.74 2.28 -21.56
N ALA A 87 -10.93 1.30 -21.19
CA ALA A 87 -9.70 1.51 -20.44
C ALA A 87 -8.53 1.69 -21.41
N GLN A 88 -7.77 2.75 -21.22
CA GLN A 88 -6.61 3.08 -22.06
C GLN A 88 -5.33 3.12 -21.22
N PHE A 89 -4.18 2.97 -21.87
CA PHE A 89 -2.88 3.04 -21.18
C PHE A 89 -2.66 4.37 -20.43
N ALA A 90 -3.21 5.47 -20.95
CA ALA A 90 -3.16 6.78 -20.31
C ALA A 90 -3.85 6.82 -18.93
N ASP A 91 -4.82 5.94 -18.67
CA ASP A 91 -5.56 5.92 -17.41
C ASP A 91 -4.69 5.54 -16.20
N PHE A 92 -3.62 4.81 -16.45
CA PHE A 92 -2.65 4.49 -15.41
C PHE A 92 -1.95 5.71 -14.81
N PHE A 93 -1.92 6.84 -15.55
CA PHE A 93 -1.37 8.10 -15.07
C PHE A 93 -2.41 8.96 -14.35
N GLY A 94 -3.66 8.50 -14.25
CA GLY A 94 -4.75 9.20 -13.59
C GLY A 94 -4.50 9.52 -12.11
N GLY A 95 -3.65 8.74 -11.43
CA GLY A 95 -3.25 8.99 -10.04
C GLY A 95 -2.55 10.34 -9.82
N PHE A 96 -1.91 10.90 -10.85
CA PHE A 96 -1.28 12.22 -10.78
C PHE A 96 -2.28 13.37 -10.59
N LYS A 97 -3.55 13.19 -10.93
CA LYS A 97 -4.61 14.18 -10.66
C LYS A 97 -4.82 14.42 -9.16
N SER A 98 -4.65 13.38 -8.34
CA SER A 98 -4.74 13.44 -6.88
C SER A 98 -3.36 13.46 -6.21
N PHE A 99 -2.36 14.06 -6.87
CA PHE A 99 -0.96 14.01 -6.44
C PHE A 99 -0.76 14.50 -5.01
N ILE A 100 -1.25 15.70 -4.67
CA ILE A 100 -1.05 16.33 -3.37
C ILE A 100 -1.62 15.48 -2.22
N PRO A 101 -2.91 15.08 -2.22
CA PRO A 101 -3.45 14.28 -1.13
C PRO A 101 -2.80 12.89 -1.04
N LEU A 102 -2.37 12.28 -2.15
CA LEU A 102 -1.64 11.01 -2.15
C LEU A 102 -0.24 11.18 -1.53
N MET A 103 0.47 12.26 -1.85
CA MET A 103 1.78 12.54 -1.25
C MET A 103 1.69 12.83 0.24
N LEU A 104 0.68 13.60 0.67
CA LEU A 104 0.46 13.85 2.10
C LEU A 104 0.11 12.55 2.84
N ASN A 105 -0.73 11.69 2.25
CA ASN A 105 -1.03 10.36 2.79
C ASN A 105 0.25 9.52 2.94
N TYR A 106 1.09 9.46 1.89
CA TYR A 106 2.36 8.76 1.93
C TYR A 106 3.31 9.33 2.98
N LEU A 107 3.41 10.67 3.08
CA LEU A 107 4.25 11.33 4.09
C LEU A 107 3.83 10.95 5.51
N VAL A 108 2.53 10.93 5.81
CA VAL A 108 2.02 10.50 7.13
C VAL A 108 2.41 9.05 7.42
N ILE A 109 2.31 8.16 6.42
CA ILE A 109 2.70 6.75 6.57
C ILE A 109 4.21 6.64 6.83
N VAL A 110 5.05 7.39 6.13
CA VAL A 110 6.51 7.40 6.33
C VAL A 110 6.87 7.96 7.72
N LEU A 111 6.26 9.06 8.14
CA LEU A 111 6.50 9.64 9.47
C LEU A 111 6.07 8.66 10.59
N LEU A 112 4.97 7.96 10.41
CA LEU A 112 4.53 6.92 11.33
C LEU A 112 5.53 5.75 11.37
N ALA A 113 6.06 5.33 10.21
CA ALA A 113 7.10 4.30 10.16
C ALA A 113 8.35 4.72 10.93
N LEU A 114 8.84 5.94 10.69
CA LEU A 114 9.98 6.50 11.41
C LEU A 114 9.74 6.54 12.93
N LEU A 115 8.54 6.95 13.36
CA LEU A 115 8.16 6.96 14.76
C LEU A 115 8.15 5.56 15.38
N VAL A 116 7.56 4.58 14.68
CA VAL A 116 7.42 3.19 15.16
C VAL A 116 8.78 2.48 15.26
N PHE A 117 9.67 2.70 14.29
CA PHE A 117 10.99 2.05 14.28
C PHE A 117 12.07 2.83 15.03
N SER A 118 11.84 4.11 15.37
CA SER A 118 12.84 4.97 16.04
C SER A 118 13.39 4.38 17.35
N PRO A 119 12.60 3.74 18.25
CA PRO A 119 13.16 3.21 19.48
C PRO A 119 14.19 2.09 19.23
N GLY A 120 13.88 1.19 18.28
CA GLY A 120 14.82 0.13 17.89
C GLY A 120 16.08 0.66 17.24
N ILE A 121 15.93 1.65 16.35
CA ILE A 121 17.05 2.29 15.65
C ILE A 121 17.96 3.04 16.64
N ILE A 122 17.38 3.86 17.51
CA ILE A 122 18.14 4.62 18.53
C ILE A 122 18.89 3.65 19.44
N TYR A 123 18.19 2.63 19.96
CA TYR A 123 18.82 1.65 20.85
C TYR A 123 19.94 0.87 20.15
N PHE A 124 19.77 0.55 18.86
CA PHE A 124 20.82 -0.09 18.05
C PHE A 124 22.07 0.80 17.94
N PHE A 125 21.93 2.07 17.55
CA PHE A 125 23.07 2.98 17.43
C PHE A 125 23.79 3.22 18.75
N VAL A 126 23.05 3.48 19.83
CA VAL A 126 23.63 3.64 21.18
C VAL A 126 24.40 2.37 21.58
N SER A 127 23.89 1.20 21.24
CA SER A 127 24.59 -0.06 21.51
C SER A 127 25.87 -0.21 20.68
N VAL A 128 25.84 0.16 19.41
CA VAL A 128 27.02 0.11 18.52
C VAL A 128 28.11 1.07 19.00
N ASP A 129 27.77 2.31 19.37
CA ASP A 129 28.72 3.29 19.90
C ASP A 129 29.37 2.80 21.20
N PHE A 130 28.56 2.28 22.12
CA PHE A 130 29.05 1.65 23.34
C PHE A 130 30.04 0.51 23.07
N PHE A 131 29.77 -0.35 22.07
CA PHE A 131 30.68 -1.42 21.67
C PHE A 131 31.95 -0.92 21.00
N SER A 132 31.89 0.16 20.23
CA SER A 132 33.06 0.73 19.57
C SER A 132 34.07 1.36 20.55
N GLU A 133 33.58 2.04 21.58
CA GLU A 133 34.43 2.57 22.66
C GLU A 133 35.13 1.45 23.43
N ILE A 134 34.42 0.40 23.75
CA ILE A 134 34.98 -0.77 24.43
C ILE A 134 35.97 -1.54 23.52
N ALA A 135 35.88 -1.47 22.18
CA ALA A 135 36.76 -2.23 21.27
C ALA A 135 38.23 -1.74 21.27
N ASN A 136 38.50 -0.54 21.75
CA ASN A 136 39.81 0.09 21.69
C ASN A 136 40.74 -0.23 22.88
N GLU A 137 40.26 -0.89 23.95
CA GLU A 137 41.06 -1.22 25.14
C GLU A 137 41.10 -2.73 25.39
N GLY A 138 42.28 -3.35 25.28
CA GLY A 138 42.44 -4.81 25.12
C GLY A 138 42.76 -5.59 26.41
N ASN A 139 41.90 -5.63 27.45
CA ASN A 139 42.08 -6.46 28.63
C ASN A 139 41.07 -7.63 28.66
N GLN A 140 41.45 -8.84 29.18
CA GLN A 140 40.60 -10.04 29.22
C GLN A 140 39.26 -9.80 29.96
N ILE A 141 39.28 -8.99 31.02
CA ILE A 141 38.08 -8.61 31.78
C ILE A 141 37.09 -7.83 30.88
N GLU A 142 37.62 -6.99 30.01
CA GLU A 142 36.88 -6.18 29.06
C GLU A 142 36.20 -7.00 27.97
N ILE A 143 36.87 -8.02 27.44
CA ILE A 143 36.30 -8.97 26.47
C ILE A 143 35.09 -9.72 27.09
N MET A 144 35.20 -10.09 28.34
CA MET A 144 34.13 -10.79 29.06
C MET A 144 32.92 -9.84 29.30
N THR A 145 33.19 -8.60 29.65
CA THR A 145 32.15 -7.55 29.82
C THR A 145 31.45 -7.25 28.49
N LYS A 146 32.21 -7.22 27.39
CA LYS A 146 31.69 -7.07 26.02
C LYS A 146 30.76 -8.20 25.62
N LEU A 147 31.17 -9.43 25.85
CA LEU A 147 30.33 -10.60 25.57
C LEU A 147 29.04 -10.60 26.39
N MET A 148 29.10 -10.24 27.67
CA MET A 148 27.90 -10.11 28.50
C MET A 148 27.00 -8.97 28.03
N ALA A 149 27.55 -7.80 27.69
CA ALA A 149 26.77 -6.69 27.14
C ALA A 149 26.13 -7.05 25.80
N LEU A 150 26.81 -7.77 24.91
CA LEU A 150 26.26 -8.27 23.66
C LEU A 150 25.11 -9.25 23.88
N LEU A 151 25.25 -10.16 24.85
CA LEU A 151 24.19 -11.13 25.20
C LEU A 151 22.91 -10.47 25.72
N ILE A 152 23.02 -9.27 26.33
CA ILE A 152 21.86 -8.51 26.84
C ILE A 152 21.29 -7.57 25.78
N THR A 153 22.15 -6.87 25.04
CA THR A 153 21.73 -5.85 24.05
C THR A 153 21.12 -6.45 22.80
N LEU A 154 21.70 -7.52 22.26
CA LEU A 154 21.20 -8.13 21.02
C LEU A 154 19.74 -8.65 21.14
N PRO A 155 19.34 -9.37 22.19
CA PRO A 155 17.94 -9.74 22.38
C PRO A 155 17.02 -8.52 22.53
N ALA A 156 17.45 -7.48 23.23
CA ALA A 156 16.64 -6.27 23.39
C ALA A 156 16.41 -5.54 22.06
N VAL A 157 17.44 -5.41 21.21
CA VAL A 157 17.30 -4.88 19.84
C VAL A 157 16.30 -5.71 19.05
N ILE A 158 16.46 -7.04 19.06
CA ILE A 158 15.57 -7.96 18.33
C ILE A 158 14.11 -7.81 18.81
N ILE A 159 13.89 -7.73 20.11
CA ILE A 159 12.56 -7.57 20.69
C ILE A 159 11.95 -6.23 20.26
N LEU A 160 12.71 -5.13 20.33
CA LEU A 160 12.24 -3.81 19.92
C LEU A 160 11.86 -3.79 18.44
N PHE A 161 12.70 -4.34 17.57
CA PHE A 161 12.37 -4.44 16.13
C PHE A 161 11.17 -5.34 15.88
N PHE A 162 11.05 -6.45 16.60
CA PHE A 162 9.90 -7.35 16.47
C PHE A 162 8.59 -6.67 16.89
N VAL A 163 8.60 -5.96 18.02
CA VAL A 163 7.44 -5.18 18.48
C VAL A 163 7.10 -4.08 17.47
N SER A 164 8.10 -3.34 16.99
CA SER A 164 7.92 -2.32 15.96
C SER A 164 7.32 -2.91 14.68
N LEU A 165 7.77 -4.10 14.27
CA LEU A 165 7.24 -4.82 13.10
C LEU A 165 5.76 -5.19 13.29
N LEU A 166 5.36 -5.68 14.46
CA LEU A 166 3.95 -6.00 14.76
C LEU A 166 3.07 -4.75 14.73
N VAL A 167 3.54 -3.65 15.32
CA VAL A 167 2.84 -2.36 15.28
C VAL A 167 2.73 -1.86 13.84
N TRP A 168 3.82 -1.92 13.08
CA TRP A 168 3.83 -1.52 11.67
C TRP A 168 2.89 -2.37 10.81
N LEU A 169 2.85 -3.68 11.04
CA LEU A 169 1.94 -4.61 10.37
C LEU A 169 0.47 -4.23 10.63
N TYR A 170 0.13 -3.89 11.89
CA TYR A 170 -1.22 -3.44 12.22
C TYR A 170 -1.61 -2.19 11.43
N PHE A 171 -0.76 -1.17 11.38
CA PHE A 171 -1.03 0.05 10.62
C PHE A 171 -1.01 -0.18 9.11
N GLY A 172 -0.08 -0.99 8.60
CA GLY A 172 0.01 -1.32 7.17
C GLY A 172 -1.27 -1.97 6.65
N VAL A 173 -1.82 -2.93 7.39
CA VAL A 173 -3.13 -3.52 7.07
C VAL A 173 -4.24 -2.47 7.17
N SER A 174 -4.23 -1.62 8.21
CA SER A 174 -5.28 -0.65 8.48
C SER A 174 -5.36 0.48 7.44
N PHE A 175 -4.27 0.78 6.75
CA PHE A 175 -4.20 1.87 5.75
C PHE A 175 -4.40 1.39 4.30
N ILE A 176 -4.64 0.11 4.09
CA ILE A 176 -4.69 -0.50 2.75
C ILE A 176 -5.71 0.15 1.80
N LEU A 177 -6.81 0.70 2.32
CA LEU A 177 -7.86 1.34 1.54
C LEU A 177 -7.68 2.87 1.43
N SER A 178 -6.69 3.48 2.10
CA SER A 178 -6.58 4.95 2.20
C SER A 178 -6.39 5.62 0.84
N GLN A 179 -5.54 5.06 -0.03
CA GLN A 179 -5.28 5.63 -1.35
C GLN A 179 -6.50 5.56 -2.28
N GLN A 180 -7.26 4.46 -2.22
CA GLN A 180 -8.50 4.31 -2.98
C GLN A 180 -9.57 5.30 -2.51
N LEU A 181 -9.69 5.53 -1.19
CA LEU A 181 -10.61 6.50 -0.61
C LEU A 181 -10.30 7.93 -1.06
N ILE A 182 -9.03 8.29 -1.24
CA ILE A 182 -8.64 9.58 -1.82
C ILE A 182 -9.15 9.70 -3.26
N VAL A 183 -8.86 8.71 -4.09
CA VAL A 183 -9.08 8.80 -5.54
C VAL A 183 -10.55 8.59 -5.91
N PHE A 184 -11.24 7.66 -5.26
CA PHE A 184 -12.60 7.28 -5.65
C PHE A 184 -13.70 7.95 -4.82
N ASN A 185 -13.42 8.35 -3.57
CA ASN A 185 -14.40 9.06 -2.74
C ASN A 185 -14.03 10.54 -2.52
N GLY A 186 -12.92 11.02 -3.09
CA GLY A 186 -12.51 12.42 -2.97
C GLY A 186 -12.17 12.86 -1.55
N LEU A 187 -11.84 11.92 -0.65
CA LEU A 187 -11.50 12.26 0.73
C LEU A 187 -10.11 12.90 0.79
N ASP A 188 -9.95 13.87 1.68
CA ASP A 188 -8.63 14.39 2.03
C ASP A 188 -7.75 13.30 2.66
N PHE A 189 -6.44 13.51 2.69
CA PHE A 189 -5.47 12.54 3.16
C PHE A 189 -5.73 12.05 4.60
N TRP A 190 -6.14 12.97 5.49
CA TRP A 190 -6.37 12.64 6.91
C TRP A 190 -7.67 11.87 7.13
N SER A 191 -8.76 12.32 6.48
CA SER A 191 -10.05 11.62 6.51
C SER A 191 -9.96 10.24 5.86
N SER A 192 -9.18 10.08 4.78
CA SER A 192 -8.97 8.79 4.14
C SER A 192 -8.26 7.78 5.04
N ILE A 193 -7.21 8.20 5.77
CA ILE A 193 -6.53 7.37 6.76
C ILE A 193 -7.49 6.92 7.86
N LYS A 194 -8.21 7.88 8.47
CA LYS A 194 -9.17 7.58 9.54
C LYS A 194 -10.29 6.65 9.08
N THR A 195 -10.82 6.88 7.88
CA THR A 195 -11.90 6.07 7.30
C THR A 195 -11.40 4.67 6.97
N SER A 196 -10.21 4.53 6.37
CA SER A 196 -9.58 3.24 6.14
C SER A 196 -9.40 2.46 7.44
N MET A 197 -8.85 3.08 8.49
CA MET A 197 -8.73 2.45 9.81
C MET A 197 -10.07 1.98 10.37
N LYS A 198 -11.11 2.82 10.30
CA LYS A 198 -12.45 2.48 10.80
C LYS A 198 -13.08 1.30 10.03
N LEU A 199 -12.93 1.27 8.70
CA LEU A 199 -13.42 0.18 7.87
C LEU A 199 -12.67 -1.12 8.18
N VAL A 200 -11.34 -1.08 8.09
CA VAL A 200 -10.50 -2.27 8.22
C VAL A 200 -10.56 -2.85 9.63
N SER A 201 -10.60 -2.01 10.68
CA SER A 201 -10.67 -2.48 12.08
C SER A 201 -11.87 -3.39 12.36
N LYS A 202 -13.00 -3.20 11.66
CA LYS A 202 -14.17 -4.08 11.79
C LYS A 202 -13.92 -5.54 11.39
N LYS A 203 -12.98 -5.77 10.47
CA LYS A 203 -12.62 -7.08 9.90
C LYS A 203 -11.11 -7.24 9.73
N TRP A 204 -10.31 -6.72 10.67
CA TRP A 204 -8.86 -6.62 10.55
C TRP A 204 -8.21 -7.98 10.25
N PHE A 205 -8.57 -9.03 10.95
CA PHE A 205 -8.02 -10.38 10.71
C PHE A 205 -8.39 -10.93 9.32
N SER A 206 -9.55 -10.55 8.78
CA SER A 206 -9.95 -10.94 7.42
C SER A 206 -9.08 -10.24 6.36
N PHE A 207 -8.79 -8.94 6.55
CA PHE A 207 -7.85 -8.21 5.70
C PHE A 207 -6.43 -8.75 5.82
N PHE A 208 -5.98 -9.02 7.04
CA PHE A 208 -4.66 -9.61 7.27
C PHE A 208 -4.53 -10.96 6.56
N GLY A 209 -5.50 -11.86 6.72
CA GLY A 209 -5.54 -13.13 6.02
C GLY A 209 -5.59 -12.99 4.50
N PHE A 210 -6.34 -12.00 3.99
CA PHE A 210 -6.38 -11.68 2.57
C PHE A 210 -5.02 -11.24 2.02
N LEU A 211 -4.30 -10.39 2.75
CA LEU A 211 -2.94 -9.98 2.38
C LEU A 211 -1.94 -11.14 2.41
N ILE A 212 -2.07 -12.06 3.36
CA ILE A 212 -1.27 -13.29 3.38
C ILE A 212 -1.52 -14.11 2.10
N VAL A 213 -2.78 -14.32 1.72
CA VAL A 213 -3.11 -15.08 0.51
C VAL A 213 -2.59 -14.37 -0.74
N ILE A 214 -2.74 -13.04 -0.85
CA ILE A 214 -2.14 -12.23 -1.92
C ILE A 214 -0.61 -12.42 -1.96
N GLY A 215 0.04 -12.37 -0.80
CA GLY A 215 1.47 -12.61 -0.68
C GLY A 215 1.88 -14.00 -1.19
N LEU A 216 1.15 -15.04 -0.79
CA LEU A 216 1.40 -16.41 -1.24
C LEU A 216 1.21 -16.57 -2.76
N ILE A 217 0.18 -15.95 -3.34
CA ILE A 217 -0.02 -15.91 -4.80
C ILE A 217 1.19 -15.27 -5.50
N ASN A 218 1.71 -14.17 -4.97
CA ASN A 218 2.89 -13.51 -5.54
C ASN A 218 4.18 -14.31 -5.33
N ILE A 219 4.33 -15.03 -4.22
CA ILE A 219 5.45 -15.97 -4.00
C ILE A 219 5.39 -17.09 -5.04
N LEU A 220 4.23 -17.66 -5.33
CA LEU A 220 4.07 -18.64 -6.40
C LEU A 220 4.41 -18.05 -7.78
N GLY A 221 4.01 -16.80 -8.03
CA GLY A 221 4.41 -16.07 -9.24
C GLY A 221 5.94 -15.90 -9.35
N MET A 222 6.61 -15.62 -8.25
CA MET A 222 8.08 -15.51 -8.19
C MET A 222 8.77 -16.84 -8.48
N LEU A 223 8.25 -17.96 -7.98
CA LEU A 223 8.79 -19.30 -8.26
C LEU A 223 8.71 -19.69 -9.75
N CYS A 224 7.78 -19.09 -10.51
CA CYS A 224 7.71 -19.22 -11.96
C CYS A 224 8.72 -18.29 -12.68
N LEU A 225 9.98 -18.29 -12.26
CA LEU A 225 11.10 -17.54 -12.84
C LEU A 225 10.83 -16.03 -12.98
N PHE A 226 10.16 -15.43 -12.00
CA PHE A 226 9.70 -14.03 -11.98
C PHE A 226 8.67 -13.66 -13.08
N PHE A 227 8.55 -14.40 -14.16
CA PHE A 227 7.52 -14.14 -15.19
C PHE A 227 6.10 -14.26 -14.63
N GLY A 228 5.90 -15.13 -13.65
CA GLY A 228 4.62 -15.23 -12.96
C GLY A 228 4.21 -13.94 -12.23
N LEU A 229 5.16 -13.12 -11.79
CA LEU A 229 4.87 -11.82 -11.16
C LEU A 229 4.21 -10.83 -12.12
N LEU A 230 4.49 -10.91 -13.43
CA LEU A 230 3.82 -10.07 -14.42
C LEU A 230 2.31 -10.33 -14.49
N VAL A 231 1.88 -11.51 -14.06
CA VAL A 231 0.47 -11.90 -13.97
C VAL A 231 -0.08 -11.69 -12.56
N THR A 232 0.64 -12.21 -11.55
CA THR A 232 0.11 -12.26 -10.19
C THR A 232 0.06 -10.88 -9.52
N VAL A 233 1.05 -10.01 -9.76
CA VAL A 233 1.05 -8.66 -9.16
C VAL A 233 -0.13 -7.82 -9.65
N PRO A 234 -0.37 -7.63 -10.97
CA PRO A 234 -1.53 -6.87 -11.42
C PRO A 234 -2.86 -7.52 -11.00
N ALA A 235 -2.96 -8.86 -11.06
CA ALA A 235 -4.19 -9.56 -10.66
C ALA A 235 -4.50 -9.36 -9.17
N THR A 236 -3.48 -9.39 -8.30
CA THR A 236 -3.66 -9.16 -6.85
C THR A 236 -3.96 -7.69 -6.53
N ILE A 237 -3.43 -6.74 -7.27
CA ILE A 237 -3.82 -5.32 -7.15
C ILE A 237 -5.29 -5.15 -7.55
N CYS A 238 -5.74 -5.78 -8.64
CA CYS A 238 -7.16 -5.80 -9.02
C CYS A 238 -8.03 -6.48 -7.95
N ALA A 239 -7.54 -7.49 -7.22
CA ALA A 239 -8.25 -8.11 -6.12
C ALA A 239 -8.42 -7.15 -4.92
N ILE A 240 -7.41 -6.34 -4.61
CA ILE A 240 -7.51 -5.27 -3.58
C ILE A 240 -8.54 -4.23 -4.02
N TYR A 241 -8.54 -3.84 -5.31
CA TYR A 241 -9.56 -2.95 -5.86
C TYR A 241 -10.97 -3.56 -5.72
N ALA A 242 -11.17 -4.84 -6.05
CA ALA A 242 -12.46 -5.51 -5.92
C ALA A 242 -12.98 -5.55 -4.47
N ALA A 243 -12.08 -5.75 -3.50
CA ALA A 243 -12.42 -5.65 -2.09
C ALA A 243 -12.87 -4.24 -1.70
N TYR A 244 -12.13 -3.21 -2.15
CA TYR A 244 -12.48 -1.82 -1.94
C TYR A 244 -13.87 -1.48 -2.53
N GLU A 245 -14.13 -1.87 -3.77
CA GLU A 245 -15.40 -1.59 -4.46
C GLU A 245 -16.61 -2.23 -3.75
N ASP A 246 -16.47 -3.47 -3.28
CA ASP A 246 -17.55 -4.16 -2.53
C ASP A 246 -17.84 -3.48 -1.18
N ILE A 247 -16.79 -2.95 -0.51
CA ILE A 247 -16.90 -2.39 0.85
C ILE A 247 -17.27 -0.90 0.84
N ALA A 248 -16.57 -0.09 0.06
CA ALA A 248 -16.70 1.36 0.08
C ALA A 248 -17.48 1.95 -1.12
N GLY A 249 -17.51 1.21 -2.22
CA GLY A 249 -18.04 1.72 -3.48
C GLY A 249 -17.11 2.75 -4.15
N THR A 250 -17.25 2.89 -5.44
CA THR A 250 -16.50 3.90 -6.22
C THR A 250 -17.45 5.02 -6.62
N SER A 251 -17.29 6.22 -6.04
CA SER A 251 -18.02 7.41 -6.49
C SER A 251 -17.37 7.93 -7.78
N VAL A 252 -18.01 7.63 -8.89
CA VAL A 252 -17.52 7.95 -10.24
C VAL A 252 -17.43 9.46 -10.52
N SER A 253 -18.04 10.30 -9.67
CA SER A 253 -18.26 11.72 -9.94
C SER A 253 -17.02 12.62 -9.88
N ALA A 254 -15.99 12.25 -9.14
CA ALA A 254 -14.81 13.11 -9.02
C ALA A 254 -13.92 13.06 -10.29
N ILE A 255 -13.83 11.90 -10.94
CA ILE A 255 -12.99 11.73 -12.14
C ILE A 255 -13.72 12.17 -13.42
N ASP A 256 -15.02 11.88 -13.52
CA ASP A 256 -15.81 12.19 -14.73
C ASP A 256 -16.32 13.63 -14.78
N SER A 257 -16.48 14.33 -13.64
CA SER A 257 -16.83 15.75 -13.63
C SER A 257 -15.68 16.63 -14.14
N GLU A 258 -14.42 16.27 -13.84
CA GLU A 258 -13.26 16.97 -14.40
C GLU A 258 -13.04 16.64 -15.87
N LEU A 259 -13.34 15.39 -16.30
CA LEU A 259 -13.19 15.01 -17.70
C LEU A 259 -14.26 15.69 -18.59
N SER A 260 -15.48 15.80 -18.09
CA SER A 260 -16.56 16.48 -18.81
C SER A 260 -16.35 18.01 -18.89
N SER A 261 -15.79 18.63 -17.85
CA SER A 261 -15.44 20.05 -17.90
C SER A 261 -14.31 20.32 -18.90
N THR A 262 -13.31 19.46 -18.97
CA THR A 262 -12.17 19.61 -19.91
C THR A 262 -12.59 19.40 -21.37
N ILE A 263 -13.63 18.59 -21.64
CA ILE A 263 -14.14 18.35 -23.00
C ILE A 263 -15.12 19.47 -23.43
N LEU A 264 -15.76 20.13 -22.49
CA LEU A 264 -16.68 21.25 -22.79
C LEU A 264 -15.95 22.59 -22.98
N ASP A 265 -14.70 22.68 -22.49
CA ASP A 265 -13.85 23.87 -22.63
C ASP A 265 -12.84 23.76 -23.79
N ALA A 266 -12.88 22.68 -24.59
CA ALA A 266 -12.05 22.42 -25.78
C ALA A 266 -12.90 22.43 -27.06
#